data_5b7ffbb308f4a55979bb85b9fc9e9d68
#
_entry.id   5b7ffbb308f4a55979bb85b9fc9e9d68
#
_cell.length_a   1.000
_cell.length_b   1.000
_cell.length_c   1.000
_cell.angle_alpha   90.00
_cell.angle_beta   90.00
_cell.angle_gamma   90.00
#
_symmetry.space_group_name_H-M   'P 1'
#
loop_
_entity.id
_entity.type
_entity.pdbx_description
1 polymer ?
#
loop_
_entity_poly.entity_id
_entity_poly.type
_entity_poly.pdbx_seq_one_letter_code
_entity_poly.pdbx_strand_id
1 'polypeptide(L)'
;MTVPTRPADVGRLALAVTAAGLGGLGLLVAAPASHAVTVPPGVYVVDEAGVLSTSDEQRLTQEIQDLRRDTGQGLYVVYVDEFSTDAQTLAQDVARQRGLGTNDSVLAIAVEDRAYGLDSGGDADLQNQVTRTYVGPELSKIGTDPGSADWLAVGTAAVQGLDDAADG
;
A
#
# COMPACT_ATOMS: atom_id res chain seq x y z
N MET A 1 -7.05 -86.26 2.08
CA MET A 1 -8.45 -86.23 1.73
C MET A 1 -8.90 -84.81 1.89
N THR A 2 -8.99 -84.18 0.88
CA THR A 2 -10.02 -83.45 0.21
C THR A 2 -10.24 -82.04 0.79
N VAL A 3 -9.65 -81.12 0.16
CA VAL A 3 -10.06 -79.76 -0.07
C VAL A 3 -11.31 -79.80 -0.93
N PRO A 4 -12.14 -78.80 -1.05
CA PRO A 4 -11.86 -77.41 -1.37
C PRO A 4 -12.83 -76.47 -0.63
N THR A 5 -12.87 -75.17 -0.72
CA THR A 5 -13.22 -74.40 -1.91
C THR A 5 -13.41 -72.93 -1.57
N ARG A 6 -13.04 -72.11 -2.44
CA ARG A 6 -13.54 -70.76 -2.68
C ARG A 6 -14.88 -70.79 -3.42
N PRO A 7 -15.56 -69.70 -3.72
CA PRO A 7 -15.26 -68.26 -3.63
C PRO A 7 -16.43 -67.44 -3.06
N ALA A 8 -16.21 -66.18 -2.90
CA ALA A 8 -17.33 -65.25 -2.85
C ALA A 8 -16.97 -63.93 -3.56
N ASP A 9 -17.54 -63.86 -4.70
CA ASP A 9 -17.66 -62.61 -5.44
C ASP A 9 -18.76 -61.76 -4.82
N VAL A 10 -18.40 -60.61 -4.38
CA VAL A 10 -19.38 -59.66 -3.81
C VAL A 10 -19.58 -58.54 -4.83
N GLY A 11 -20.68 -58.70 -5.53
CA GLY A 11 -21.16 -57.70 -6.46
C GLY A 11 -21.34 -56.33 -5.83
N ARG A 12 -20.69 -55.37 -6.39
CA ARG A 12 -20.85 -53.98 -6.04
C ARG A 12 -22.11 -53.45 -6.71
N LEU A 13 -23.16 -53.25 -5.93
CA LEU A 13 -24.29 -52.47 -6.37
C LEU A 13 -23.92 -50.99 -6.21
N ALA A 14 -23.74 -50.33 -7.36
CA ALA A 14 -23.70 -48.90 -7.40
C ALA A 14 -25.11 -48.32 -7.29
N LEU A 15 -25.41 -47.70 -6.19
CA LEU A 15 -26.66 -46.93 -6.00
C LEU A 15 -26.41 -45.51 -6.50
N ALA A 16 -26.91 -45.20 -7.68
CA ALA A 16 -26.96 -43.84 -8.18
C ALA A 16 -28.07 -43.11 -7.46
N VAL A 17 -27.70 -42.19 -6.56
CA VAL A 17 -28.61 -41.22 -6.00
C VAL A 17 -28.53 -39.95 -6.83
N THR A 18 -29.54 -39.78 -7.67
CA THR A 18 -29.79 -38.53 -8.38
C THR A 18 -30.51 -37.60 -7.41
N ALA A 19 -29.78 -36.68 -6.78
CA ALA A 19 -30.33 -35.57 -6.06
C ALA A 19 -30.26 -34.32 -6.94
N ALA A 20 -31.36 -34.00 -7.56
CA ALA A 20 -31.59 -32.67 -8.13
C ALA A 20 -31.77 -31.69 -6.95
N GLY A 21 -30.83 -30.86 -6.69
CA GLY A 21 -30.83 -29.81 -5.69
C GLY A 21 -30.44 -28.49 -6.29
N LEU A 22 -31.42 -27.65 -6.39
CA LEU A 22 -31.47 -26.25 -6.76
C LEU A 22 -30.21 -25.43 -6.48
N GLY A 23 -29.91 -24.61 -7.49
CA GLY A 23 -28.90 -23.56 -7.54
C GLY A 23 -28.69 -22.76 -6.28
N GLY A 24 -27.49 -22.90 -5.77
CA GLY A 24 -26.83 -21.89 -5.00
C GLY A 24 -25.83 -21.21 -5.91
N LEU A 25 -26.18 -20.03 -6.47
CA LEU A 25 -25.21 -19.10 -6.98
C LEU A 25 -24.39 -18.65 -5.78
N GLY A 26 -23.32 -19.37 -5.49
CA GLY A 26 -22.26 -18.92 -4.60
C GLY A 26 -21.62 -17.70 -5.23
N LEU A 27 -21.98 -16.54 -4.76
CA LEU A 27 -21.19 -15.34 -4.95
C LEU A 27 -19.80 -15.64 -4.37
N LEU A 28 -18.85 -15.96 -5.25
CA LEU A 28 -17.43 -15.86 -4.95
C LEU A 28 -17.18 -14.38 -4.70
N VAL A 29 -17.28 -13.98 -3.44
CA VAL A 29 -16.69 -12.72 -3.00
C VAL A 29 -15.19 -12.93 -3.16
N ALA A 30 -14.64 -12.43 -4.24
CA ALA A 30 -13.21 -12.30 -4.38
C ALA A 30 -12.74 -11.40 -3.24
N ALA A 31 -12.04 -11.97 -2.27
CA ALA A 31 -11.33 -11.17 -1.28
C ALA A 31 -10.39 -10.24 -2.06
N PRO A 32 -10.35 -8.94 -1.73
CA PRO A 32 -9.38 -8.06 -2.34
C PRO A 32 -7.99 -8.66 -2.12
N ALA A 33 -7.27 -8.90 -3.20
CA ALA A 33 -5.89 -9.31 -3.11
C ALA A 33 -5.15 -8.14 -2.45
N SER A 34 -4.57 -8.37 -1.29
CA SER A 34 -3.66 -7.41 -0.66
C SER A 34 -2.45 -7.26 -1.57
N HIS A 35 -2.45 -6.26 -2.42
CA HIS A 35 -1.33 -5.97 -3.28
C HIS A 35 -0.23 -5.34 -2.41
N ALA A 36 0.90 -6.02 -2.32
CA ALA A 36 2.09 -5.42 -1.74
C ALA A 36 2.57 -4.34 -2.71
N VAL A 37 2.52 -3.09 -2.27
CA VAL A 37 3.05 -1.96 -3.05
C VAL A 37 4.54 -2.16 -3.25
N THR A 38 5.00 -2.04 -4.48
CA THR A 38 6.40 -2.18 -4.84
C THR A 38 6.93 -0.88 -5.42
N VAL A 39 7.93 -0.29 -4.77
CA VAL A 39 8.63 0.89 -5.27
C VAL A 39 9.88 0.46 -6.03
N PRO A 40 9.94 0.56 -7.37
CA PRO A 40 11.12 0.18 -8.15
C PRO A 40 12.35 1.03 -7.84
N PRO A 41 13.56 0.53 -8.08
CA PRO A 41 14.78 1.33 -7.96
C PRO A 41 14.74 2.59 -8.84
N GLY A 42 15.07 3.75 -8.26
CA GLY A 42 15.07 5.04 -8.98
C GLY A 42 13.68 5.69 -9.11
N VAL A 43 12.63 5.07 -8.61
CA VAL A 43 11.28 5.65 -8.52
C VAL A 43 11.09 6.22 -7.13
N TYR A 44 10.68 7.47 -7.03
CA TYR A 44 10.44 8.18 -5.78
C TYR A 44 8.95 8.35 -5.48
N VAL A 45 8.12 8.38 -6.52
CA VAL A 45 6.67 8.54 -6.42
C VAL A 45 6.00 7.34 -7.08
N VAL A 46 5.11 6.67 -6.36
CA VAL A 46 4.25 5.59 -6.86
C VAL A 46 2.81 6.02 -6.63
N ASP A 47 2.06 6.16 -7.70
CA ASP A 47 0.65 6.52 -7.67
C ASP A 47 -0.20 5.35 -8.20
N GLU A 48 -0.54 4.40 -7.32
CA GLU A 48 -1.44 3.29 -7.65
C GLU A 48 -2.91 3.75 -7.66
N ALA A 49 -3.22 4.84 -6.94
CA ALA A 49 -4.56 5.41 -6.88
C ALA A 49 -4.90 6.26 -8.12
N GLY A 50 -3.91 6.64 -8.92
CA GLY A 50 -4.11 7.44 -10.14
C GLY A 50 -4.62 8.86 -9.87
N VAL A 51 -4.21 9.46 -8.75
CA VAL A 51 -4.68 10.80 -8.32
C VAL A 51 -3.75 11.93 -8.72
N LEU A 52 -2.55 11.60 -9.18
CA LEU A 52 -1.61 12.57 -9.72
C LEU A 52 -1.67 12.59 -11.26
N SER A 53 -1.53 13.77 -11.85
CA SER A 53 -1.20 13.83 -13.27
C SER A 53 0.27 13.48 -13.50
N THR A 54 0.64 13.09 -14.71
CA THR A 54 2.04 12.84 -15.06
C THR A 54 2.94 14.06 -14.78
N SER A 55 2.41 15.28 -14.93
CA SER A 55 3.14 16.49 -14.61
C SER A 55 3.34 16.68 -13.10
N ASP A 56 2.37 16.28 -12.29
CA ASP A 56 2.46 16.35 -10.83
C ASP A 56 3.44 15.31 -10.28
N GLU A 57 3.42 14.08 -10.81
CA GLU A 57 4.41 13.05 -10.47
C GLU A 57 5.84 13.51 -10.80
N GLN A 58 6.04 14.11 -11.98
CA GLN A 58 7.33 14.65 -12.38
C GLN A 58 7.78 15.80 -11.47
N ARG A 59 6.87 16.70 -11.13
CA ARG A 59 7.14 17.82 -10.23
C ARG A 59 7.53 17.32 -8.84
N LEU A 60 6.73 16.44 -8.25
CA LEU A 60 7.02 15.89 -6.93
C LEU A 60 8.35 15.10 -6.94
N THR A 61 8.60 14.34 -7.99
CA THR A 61 9.89 13.64 -8.17
C THR A 61 11.06 14.63 -8.20
N GLN A 62 10.91 15.76 -8.88
CA GLN A 62 11.95 16.79 -8.92
C GLN A 62 12.17 17.41 -7.54
N GLU A 63 11.11 17.77 -6.84
CA GLU A 63 11.19 18.34 -5.48
C GLU A 63 11.91 17.35 -4.52
N ILE A 64 11.62 16.06 -4.60
CA ILE A 64 12.29 15.01 -3.82
C ILE A 64 13.78 14.88 -4.17
N GLN A 65 14.12 14.98 -5.45
CA GLN A 65 15.53 14.92 -5.88
C GLN A 65 16.30 16.16 -5.41
N ASP A 66 15.66 17.32 -5.43
CA ASP A 66 16.23 18.56 -4.94
C ASP A 66 16.46 18.49 -3.42
N LEU A 67 15.46 18.03 -2.65
CA LEU A 67 15.61 17.76 -1.22
C LEU A 67 16.84 16.87 -0.94
N ARG A 68 16.93 15.74 -1.65
CA ARG A 68 18.05 14.79 -1.44
C ARG A 68 19.40 15.41 -1.77
N ARG A 69 19.48 16.23 -2.82
CA ARG A 69 20.72 16.90 -3.21
C ARG A 69 21.15 17.95 -2.19
N ASP A 70 20.18 18.70 -1.66
CA ASP A 70 20.44 19.88 -0.86
C ASP A 70 20.62 19.51 0.64
N THR A 71 19.89 18.53 1.16
CA THR A 71 19.93 18.13 2.57
C THR A 71 20.52 16.74 2.84
N GLY A 72 20.60 15.89 1.82
CA GLY A 72 20.93 14.46 1.97
C GLY A 72 19.76 13.60 2.45
N GLN A 73 18.58 14.18 2.73
CA GLN A 73 17.37 13.47 3.10
C GLN A 73 16.68 12.87 1.87
N GLY A 74 16.23 11.63 1.97
CA GLY A 74 15.45 10.96 0.92
C GLY A 74 13.99 10.89 1.29
N LEU A 75 13.11 11.00 0.28
CA LEU A 75 11.69 10.76 0.45
C LEU A 75 11.18 9.84 -0.66
N TYR A 76 10.29 8.94 -0.29
CA TYR A 76 9.49 8.11 -1.20
C TYR A 76 8.03 8.33 -0.87
N VAL A 77 7.20 8.55 -1.87
CA VAL A 77 5.77 8.82 -1.68
C VAL A 77 4.96 7.76 -2.42
N VAL A 78 4.00 7.17 -1.73
CA VAL A 78 3.14 6.11 -2.24
C VAL A 78 1.69 6.51 -2.03
N TYR A 79 0.93 6.60 -3.12
CA TYR A 79 -0.51 6.81 -3.11
C TYR A 79 -1.20 5.49 -3.46
N VAL A 80 -2.12 5.05 -2.59
CA VAL A 80 -2.98 3.88 -2.78
C VAL A 80 -4.43 4.27 -2.57
N ASP A 81 -5.38 3.49 -3.06
CA ASP A 81 -6.81 3.72 -2.79
C ASP A 81 -7.09 3.55 -1.30
N GLU A 82 -6.79 2.39 -0.75
CA GLU A 82 -7.00 2.02 0.64
C GLU A 82 -5.76 1.31 1.21
N PHE A 83 -5.57 1.37 2.52
CA PHE A 83 -4.54 0.57 3.17
C PHE A 83 -5.04 -0.87 3.38
N SER A 84 -4.26 -1.85 2.94
CA SER A 84 -4.51 -3.26 3.25
C SER A 84 -4.19 -3.63 4.71
N THR A 85 -3.37 -2.79 5.35
CA THR A 85 -3.00 -2.82 6.76
C THR A 85 -3.17 -1.40 7.33
N ASP A 86 -2.36 -0.97 8.25
CA ASP A 86 -2.31 0.44 8.63
C ASP A 86 -1.23 1.21 7.84
N ALA A 87 -1.38 2.52 7.79
CA ALA A 87 -0.51 3.43 7.06
C ALA A 87 0.97 3.31 7.45
N GLN A 88 1.23 3.17 8.75
CA GLN A 88 2.59 3.07 9.28
C GLN A 88 3.24 1.76 8.87
N THR A 89 2.49 0.66 8.90
CA THR A 89 2.96 -0.65 8.45
C THR A 89 3.32 -0.62 6.97
N LEU A 90 2.48 -0.02 6.11
CA LEU A 90 2.81 0.12 4.69
C LEU A 90 4.09 0.91 4.46
N ALA A 91 4.24 2.07 5.13
CA ALA A 91 5.46 2.88 5.02
C ALA A 91 6.71 2.10 5.43
N GLN A 92 6.66 1.37 6.54
CA GLN A 92 7.75 0.52 7.02
C GLN A 92 8.05 -0.66 6.08
N ASP A 93 7.02 -1.28 5.49
CA ASP A 93 7.19 -2.37 4.53
C ASP A 93 7.94 -1.90 3.29
N VAL A 94 7.56 -0.74 2.76
CA VAL A 94 8.27 -0.11 1.64
C VAL A 94 9.72 0.20 2.02
N ALA A 95 9.95 0.80 3.19
CA ALA A 95 11.30 1.10 3.67
C ALA A 95 12.17 -0.16 3.77
N ARG A 96 11.66 -1.24 4.35
CA ARG A 96 12.35 -2.54 4.45
C ARG A 96 12.62 -3.16 3.09
N GLN A 97 11.62 -3.16 2.21
CA GLN A 97 11.69 -3.73 0.86
C GLN A 97 12.77 -3.04 0.01
N ARG A 98 12.89 -1.73 0.17
CA ARG A 98 13.87 -0.89 -0.50
C ARG A 98 15.25 -0.90 0.16
N GLY A 99 15.36 -1.38 1.39
CA GLY A 99 16.59 -1.31 2.18
C GLY A 99 17.00 0.13 2.49
N LEU A 100 16.02 0.98 2.81
CA LEU A 100 16.24 2.40 3.09
C LEU A 100 17.01 2.60 4.38
N GLY A 101 17.81 3.68 4.41
CA GLY A 101 18.62 4.06 5.56
C GLY A 101 17.89 5.03 6.50
N THR A 102 18.62 5.51 7.51
CA THR A 102 18.08 6.44 8.52
C THR A 102 17.80 7.85 7.98
N ASN A 103 18.35 8.19 6.82
CA ASN A 103 18.10 9.49 6.17
C ASN A 103 17.01 9.39 5.08
N ASP A 104 16.38 8.24 4.96
CA ASP A 104 15.31 8.04 3.99
C ASP A 104 13.97 7.93 4.69
N SER A 105 12.97 8.62 4.18
CA SER A 105 11.59 8.59 4.67
C SER A 105 10.66 7.99 3.63
N VAL A 106 9.57 7.37 4.09
CA VAL A 106 8.47 6.88 3.24
C VAL A 106 7.17 7.47 3.73
N LEU A 107 6.48 8.21 2.86
CA LEU A 107 5.11 8.67 3.08
C LEU A 107 4.15 7.76 2.32
N ALA A 108 3.28 7.08 3.04
CA ALA A 108 2.16 6.30 2.49
C ALA A 108 0.86 7.07 2.68
N ILE A 109 0.06 7.19 1.62
CA ILE A 109 -1.22 7.92 1.60
C ILE A 109 -2.30 7.00 1.05
N ALA A 110 -3.38 6.80 1.79
CA ALA A 110 -4.62 6.18 1.31
C ALA A 110 -5.62 7.27 0.95
N VAL A 111 -6.01 7.28 -0.32
CA VAL A 111 -6.80 8.36 -0.92
C VAL A 111 -8.25 8.32 -0.44
N GLU A 112 -8.88 7.14 -0.44
CA GLU A 112 -10.27 6.97 -0.04
C GLU A 112 -10.45 7.18 1.46
N ASP A 113 -9.54 6.66 2.28
CA ASP A 113 -9.56 6.81 3.73
C ASP A 113 -9.08 8.19 4.19
N ARG A 114 -8.41 8.94 3.34
CA ARG A 114 -7.72 10.20 3.69
C ARG A 114 -6.82 10.01 4.91
N ALA A 115 -6.08 8.94 4.87
CA ALA A 115 -5.17 8.53 5.91
C ALA A 115 -3.74 8.53 5.38
N TYR A 116 -2.79 8.66 6.28
CA TYR A 116 -1.37 8.66 5.93
C TYR A 116 -0.53 8.04 7.05
N GLY A 117 0.65 7.58 6.68
CA GLY A 117 1.71 7.17 7.59
C GLY A 117 3.06 7.60 7.05
N LEU A 118 3.95 7.98 7.93
CA LEU A 118 5.32 8.35 7.59
C LEU A 118 6.28 7.47 8.39
N ASP A 119 7.21 6.81 7.72
CA ASP A 119 8.39 6.21 8.31
C ASP A 119 9.60 7.09 8.00
N SER A 120 10.35 7.50 9.02
CA SER A 120 11.51 8.41 8.90
C SER A 120 12.77 7.73 9.45
N GLY A 121 13.05 6.52 8.98
CA GLY A 121 14.25 5.77 9.38
C GLY A 121 14.36 5.51 10.88
N GLY A 122 13.23 5.55 11.62
CA GLY A 122 13.17 5.36 13.07
C GLY A 122 13.24 6.66 13.88
N ASP A 123 13.33 7.83 13.25
CA ASP A 123 13.27 9.12 13.94
C ASP A 123 11.80 9.54 14.20
N ALA A 124 11.34 9.27 15.42
CA ALA A 124 9.96 9.55 15.82
C ALA A 124 9.66 11.05 15.97
N ASP A 125 10.66 11.87 16.31
CA ASP A 125 10.48 13.31 16.45
C ASP A 125 10.32 13.96 15.08
N LEU A 126 11.18 13.62 14.15
CA LEU A 126 11.08 14.02 12.73
C LEU A 126 9.73 13.58 12.14
N GLN A 127 9.36 12.32 12.33
CA GLN A 127 8.07 11.79 11.88
C GLN A 127 6.90 12.61 12.42
N ASN A 128 6.87 12.89 13.72
CA ASN A 128 5.82 13.69 14.35
C ASN A 128 5.80 15.13 13.85
N GLN A 129 6.94 15.75 13.68
CA GLN A 129 7.06 17.11 13.17
C GLN A 129 6.48 17.20 11.75
N VAL A 130 6.95 16.37 10.84
CA VAL A 130 6.51 16.38 9.43
C VAL A 130 5.01 16.07 9.32
N THR A 131 4.54 15.05 10.01
CA THR A 131 3.13 14.64 9.90
C THR A 131 2.17 15.64 10.51
N ARG A 132 2.46 16.19 11.67
CA ARG A 132 1.54 17.10 12.35
C ARG A 132 1.57 18.52 11.83
N THR A 133 2.73 19.01 11.42
CA THR A 133 2.91 20.40 11.02
C THR A 133 2.67 20.63 9.53
N TYR A 134 2.99 19.63 8.70
CA TYR A 134 2.95 19.77 7.24
C TYR A 134 1.90 18.88 6.60
N VAL A 135 2.02 17.56 6.68
CA VAL A 135 1.15 16.61 5.94
C VAL A 135 -0.30 16.65 6.42
N GLY A 136 -0.55 16.59 7.73
CA GLY A 136 -1.89 16.56 8.29
C GLY A 136 -2.74 17.78 7.94
N PRO A 137 -2.22 19.01 8.06
CA PRO A 137 -2.94 20.21 7.62
C PRO A 137 -3.30 20.22 6.14
N GLU A 138 -2.39 19.76 5.24
CA GLU A 138 -2.70 19.66 3.81
C GLU A 138 -3.78 18.62 3.55
N LEU A 139 -3.64 17.44 4.12
CA LEU A 139 -4.66 16.40 3.99
C LEU A 139 -6.04 16.85 4.49
N SER A 140 -6.07 17.66 5.54
CA SER A 140 -7.31 18.22 6.11
C SER A 140 -8.03 19.20 5.18
N LYS A 141 -7.34 19.79 4.21
CA LYS A 141 -7.93 20.67 3.18
C LYS A 141 -8.62 19.89 2.08
N ILE A 142 -8.29 18.61 1.92
CA ILE A 142 -8.88 17.75 0.92
C ILE A 142 -10.35 17.49 1.27
N GLY A 143 -11.25 17.86 0.35
CA GLY A 143 -12.68 17.65 0.48
C GLY A 143 -13.08 16.16 0.38
N THR A 144 -14.39 15.92 0.35
CA THR A 144 -14.93 14.55 0.25
C THR A 144 -14.85 13.96 -1.16
N ASP A 145 -14.49 14.75 -2.15
CA ASP A 145 -14.31 14.31 -3.53
C ASP A 145 -12.81 14.16 -3.83
N PRO A 146 -12.28 12.92 -3.87
CA PRO A 146 -10.86 12.68 -4.14
C PRO A 146 -10.40 13.21 -5.52
N GLY A 147 -11.30 13.26 -6.50
CA GLY A 147 -10.98 13.71 -7.86
C GLY A 147 -10.77 15.22 -8.00
N SER A 148 -11.17 16.02 -6.99
CA SER A 148 -10.97 17.47 -6.96
C SER A 148 -9.89 17.90 -5.98
N ALA A 149 -9.21 16.96 -5.35
CA ALA A 149 -8.25 17.20 -4.28
C ALA A 149 -6.85 17.47 -4.82
N ASP A 150 -6.12 18.34 -4.16
CA ASP A 150 -4.72 18.62 -4.45
C ASP A 150 -3.81 17.60 -3.71
N TRP A 151 -3.74 16.39 -4.25
CA TRP A 151 -2.90 15.33 -3.70
C TRP A 151 -1.42 15.62 -3.84
N LEU A 152 -1.02 16.43 -4.85
CA LEU A 152 0.36 16.90 -4.98
C LEU A 152 0.77 17.72 -3.76
N ALA A 153 -0.10 18.60 -3.27
CA ALA A 153 0.19 19.44 -2.09
C ALA A 153 0.51 18.60 -0.85
N VAL A 154 -0.12 17.43 -0.68
CA VAL A 154 0.18 16.51 0.43
C VAL A 154 1.61 15.94 0.34
N GLY A 155 2.02 15.53 -0.84
CA GLY A 155 3.40 15.06 -1.07
C GLY A 155 4.43 16.18 -0.90
N THR A 156 4.17 17.36 -1.50
CA THR A 156 5.03 18.54 -1.38
C THR A 156 5.16 19.00 0.09
N ALA A 157 4.10 18.89 0.88
CA ALA A 157 4.15 19.23 2.31
C ALA A 157 5.15 18.34 3.09
N ALA A 158 5.27 17.06 2.73
CA ALA A 158 6.27 16.20 3.33
C ALA A 158 7.69 16.60 2.91
N VAL A 159 7.89 17.00 1.64
CA VAL A 159 9.20 17.55 1.17
C VAL A 159 9.58 18.76 1.99
N GLN A 160 8.67 19.73 2.14
CA GLN A 160 8.92 20.94 2.93
C GLN A 160 9.22 20.63 4.42
N GLY A 161 8.48 19.69 5.00
CA GLY A 161 8.71 19.32 6.40
C GLY A 161 10.06 18.67 6.65
N LEU A 162 10.57 17.90 5.70
CA LEU A 162 11.91 17.31 5.76
C LEU A 162 13.01 18.34 5.51
N ASP A 163 12.77 19.28 4.59
CA ASP A 163 13.70 20.36 4.27
C ASP A 163 13.88 21.29 5.46
N ASP A 164 12.77 21.78 6.04
CA ASP A 164 12.78 22.63 7.23
C ASP A 164 13.42 21.94 8.44
N ALA A 165 13.25 20.63 8.58
CA ALA A 165 13.88 19.86 9.65
C ALA A 165 15.39 19.69 9.45
N ALA A 166 15.87 19.71 8.22
CA ALA A 166 17.29 19.62 7.92
C ALA A 166 18.02 20.95 8.13
N ASP A 167 17.30 22.06 8.00
CA ASP A 167 17.84 23.41 8.22
C ASP A 167 17.94 23.79 9.71
N GLY A 168 17.32 23.01 10.63
CA GLY A 168 17.48 23.12 12.07
C GLY A 168 16.52 24.01 12.76
#